data_abf49b5e044ea6b4a5df1ce08db6fa01
#
_entry.id   abf49b5e044ea6b4a5df1ce08db6fa01
#
_cell.length_a   1.000
_cell.length_b   1.000
_cell.length_c   1.000
_cell.angle_alpha   90.00
_cell.angle_beta   90.00
_cell.angle_gamma   90.00
#
_symmetry.space_group_name_H-M   'P 1'
#
loop_
_entity.id
_entity.type
_entity.pdbx_description
1 polymer ?
#
loop_
_entity_poly.entity_id
_entity_poly.type
_entity_poly.pdbx_seq_one_letter_code
_entity_poly.pdbx_strand_id
1 'polypeptide(L)'
;MANIIITGASSGVGFEAVLELILSGDHQVIALARSEDKLGRLHEIALGLNPDCTLYPVAFDIVHDDYHDLIQFIDSRFNGRIDILINNAGVLINKPFIELLESDFVEMIQGNFLGHVRITQALLPLMGANSHIVNIGSMGGFQGSAKFSGLSAYSASKAALHTLTECLAAELVDRQIKVNCLALGSAQTEMLEKAFPGYESPVMAFEMGKYIADFALTGHKFFNGKIIPVALSTP
;
A
#
# COMPACT_ATOMS: atom_id res chain seq x y z
N MET A 1 -12.71 16.29 2.02
CA MET A 1 -12.69 15.32 3.14
C MET A 1 -12.90 13.94 2.56
N ALA A 2 -12.05 12.96 2.92
CA ALA A 2 -12.15 11.57 2.50
C ALA A 2 -11.82 10.64 3.67
N ASN A 3 -12.44 9.46 3.70
CA ASN A 3 -12.18 8.37 4.64
C ASN A 3 -11.18 7.40 4.00
N ILE A 4 -9.96 7.35 4.53
CA ILE A 4 -8.83 6.68 3.91
C ILE A 4 -8.30 5.57 4.81
N ILE A 5 -8.07 4.40 4.24
CA ILE A 5 -7.39 3.30 4.92
C ILE A 5 -6.06 3.03 4.19
N ILE A 6 -4.99 2.92 4.94
CA ILE A 6 -3.67 2.56 4.42
C ILE A 6 -3.05 1.43 5.22
N THR A 7 -2.55 0.41 4.54
CA THR A 7 -1.84 -0.71 5.14
C THR A 7 -0.33 -0.52 5.10
N GLY A 8 0.42 -1.11 6.05
CA GLY A 8 1.87 -0.99 6.10
C GLY A 8 2.35 0.42 6.45
N ALA A 9 1.60 1.11 7.31
CA ALA A 9 1.81 2.51 7.65
C ALA A 9 2.94 2.77 8.68
N SER A 10 3.57 1.72 9.23
CA SER A 10 4.52 1.88 10.35
C SER A 10 5.94 2.28 9.94
N SER A 11 6.25 2.28 8.64
CA SER A 11 7.58 2.66 8.13
C SER A 11 7.58 2.93 6.63
N GLY A 12 8.68 3.47 6.11
CA GLY A 12 8.92 3.66 4.68
C GLY A 12 7.87 4.52 4.00
N VAL A 13 7.58 4.22 2.73
CA VAL A 13 6.68 5.05 1.91
C VAL A 13 5.24 5.13 2.44
N GLY A 14 4.77 4.08 3.14
CA GLY A 14 3.44 4.08 3.75
C GLY A 14 3.33 5.04 4.94
N PHE A 15 4.38 5.12 5.76
CA PHE A 15 4.49 6.09 6.85
C PHE A 15 4.44 7.53 6.32
N GLU A 16 5.26 7.81 5.31
CA GLU A 16 5.33 9.14 4.68
C GLU A 16 4.02 9.51 3.98
N ALA A 17 3.36 8.54 3.33
CA ALA A 17 2.07 8.77 2.70
C ALA A 17 0.99 9.15 3.74
N VAL A 18 1.00 8.57 4.95
CA VAL A 18 0.09 8.98 6.03
C VAL A 18 0.34 10.43 6.43
N LEU A 19 1.61 10.83 6.63
CA LEU A 19 1.95 12.21 6.99
C LEU A 19 1.47 13.20 5.92
N GLU A 20 1.66 12.90 4.64
CA GLU A 20 1.17 13.75 3.54
C GLU A 20 -0.37 13.81 3.50
N LEU A 21 -1.07 12.69 3.72
CA LEU A 21 -2.53 12.65 3.73
C LEU A 21 -3.12 13.53 4.84
N ILE A 22 -2.54 13.53 6.04
CA ILE A 22 -3.02 14.36 7.16
C ILE A 22 -2.70 15.85 6.98
N LEU A 23 -1.73 16.18 6.11
CA LEU A 23 -1.35 17.57 5.79
C LEU A 23 -2.13 18.11 4.57
N SER A 24 -2.65 17.23 3.71
CA SER A 24 -3.27 17.63 2.43
C SER A 24 -4.73 18.08 2.53
N GLY A 25 -5.33 18.01 3.71
CA GLY A 25 -6.71 18.43 3.93
C GLY A 25 -7.38 17.72 5.12
N ASP A 26 -8.66 17.99 5.32
CA ASP A 26 -9.46 17.41 6.42
C ASP A 26 -9.86 15.96 6.11
N HIS A 27 -8.86 15.07 5.94
CA HIS A 27 -9.08 13.65 5.73
C HIS A 27 -9.12 12.90 7.06
N GLN A 28 -9.89 11.81 7.12
CA GLN A 28 -9.82 10.84 8.21
C GLN A 28 -8.99 9.65 7.74
N VAL A 29 -7.94 9.31 8.46
CA VAL A 29 -7.01 8.25 8.06
C VAL A 29 -6.97 7.14 9.11
N ILE A 30 -7.24 5.89 8.71
CA ILE A 30 -6.95 4.70 9.51
C ILE A 30 -5.64 4.11 8.97
N ALA A 31 -4.62 4.10 9.82
CA ALA A 31 -3.28 3.60 9.51
C ALA A 31 -3.09 2.21 10.12
N LEU A 32 -2.97 1.19 9.25
CA LEU A 32 -2.86 -0.21 9.66
C LEU A 32 -1.40 -0.69 9.55
N ALA A 33 -0.88 -1.31 10.60
CA ALA A 33 0.39 -2.02 10.58
C ALA A 33 0.49 -2.96 11.79
N ARG A 34 1.46 -3.88 11.79
CA ARG A 34 1.65 -4.85 12.89
C ARG A 34 2.30 -4.27 14.14
N SER A 35 3.15 -3.25 13.98
CA SER A 35 3.93 -2.69 15.09
C SER A 35 3.19 -1.52 15.73
N GLU A 36 2.64 -1.77 16.93
CA GLU A 36 1.96 -0.76 17.75
C GLU A 36 2.90 0.40 18.12
N ASP A 37 4.13 0.10 18.53
CA ASP A 37 5.12 1.13 18.90
C ASP A 37 5.44 2.08 17.74
N LYS A 38 5.64 1.54 16.53
CA LYS A 38 5.90 2.36 15.34
C LYS A 38 4.67 3.18 14.92
N LEU A 39 3.47 2.64 15.11
CA LEU A 39 2.21 3.37 14.89
C LEU A 39 2.01 4.48 15.93
N GLY A 40 2.37 4.24 17.19
CA GLY A 40 2.38 5.27 18.24
C GLY A 40 3.29 6.45 17.87
N ARG A 41 4.52 6.15 17.40
CA ARG A 41 5.44 7.16 16.90
C ARG A 41 4.90 7.94 15.69
N LEU A 42 4.24 7.25 14.75
CA LEU A 42 3.57 7.90 13.62
C LEU A 42 2.53 8.91 14.12
N HIS A 43 1.72 8.52 15.10
CA HIS A 43 0.67 9.36 15.66
C HIS A 43 1.24 10.60 16.38
N GLU A 44 2.29 10.43 17.18
CA GLU A 44 2.98 11.56 17.84
C GLU A 44 3.53 12.57 16.82
N ILE A 45 4.19 12.10 15.77
CA ILE A 45 4.72 12.95 14.71
C ILE A 45 3.57 13.65 13.96
N ALA A 46 2.50 12.92 13.63
CA ALA A 46 1.33 13.46 12.96
C ALA A 46 0.69 14.61 13.76
N LEU A 47 0.48 14.43 15.06
CA LEU A 47 -0.05 15.47 15.95
C LEU A 47 0.91 16.67 16.08
N GLY A 48 2.22 16.42 16.04
CA GLY A 48 3.22 17.49 16.02
C GLY A 48 3.17 18.35 14.74
N LEU A 49 2.84 17.74 13.60
CA LEU A 49 2.75 18.41 12.30
C LEU A 49 1.38 19.09 12.09
N ASN A 50 0.31 18.43 12.50
CA ASN A 50 -1.07 18.89 12.39
C ASN A 50 -1.87 18.46 13.63
N PRO A 51 -1.97 19.32 14.67
CA PRO A 51 -2.68 18.98 15.91
C PRO A 51 -4.17 18.63 15.74
N ASP A 52 -4.79 19.11 14.67
CA ASP A 52 -6.21 18.88 14.37
C ASP A 52 -6.43 17.69 13.42
N CYS A 53 -5.37 16.93 13.08
CA CYS A 53 -5.50 15.79 12.19
C CYS A 53 -6.35 14.67 12.78
N THR A 54 -7.09 14.00 11.93
CA THR A 54 -7.88 12.81 12.30
C THR A 54 -7.17 11.55 11.82
N LEU A 55 -6.26 11.03 12.66
CA LEU A 55 -5.50 9.82 12.42
C LEU A 55 -5.83 8.75 13.47
N TYR A 56 -6.18 7.56 13.01
CA TYR A 56 -6.45 6.38 13.83
C TYR A 56 -5.40 5.29 13.53
N PRO A 57 -4.32 5.19 14.33
CA PRO A 57 -3.39 4.08 14.22
C PRO A 57 -4.02 2.81 14.80
N VAL A 58 -3.97 1.70 14.06
CA VAL A 58 -4.54 0.42 14.47
C VAL A 58 -3.53 -0.70 14.21
N ALA A 59 -3.15 -1.40 15.26
CA ALA A 59 -2.32 -2.60 15.15
C ALA A 59 -3.14 -3.71 14.49
N PHE A 60 -2.71 -4.14 13.29
CA PHE A 60 -3.43 -5.13 12.49
C PHE A 60 -2.51 -5.85 11.51
N ASP A 61 -2.59 -7.19 11.49
CA ASP A 61 -1.93 -8.03 10.48
C ASP A 61 -2.94 -8.45 9.41
N ILE A 62 -2.78 -7.89 8.19
CA ILE A 62 -3.67 -8.19 7.06
C ILE A 62 -3.64 -9.67 6.63
N VAL A 63 -2.67 -10.45 7.12
CA VAL A 63 -2.52 -11.88 6.78
C VAL A 63 -3.18 -12.78 7.82
N HIS A 64 -3.08 -12.45 9.11
CA HIS A 64 -3.41 -13.38 10.19
C HIS A 64 -4.59 -12.95 11.06
N ASP A 65 -4.87 -11.64 11.18
CA ASP A 65 -5.90 -11.16 12.09
C ASP A 65 -7.32 -11.36 11.54
N ASP A 66 -8.30 -11.40 12.45
CA ASP A 66 -9.72 -11.42 12.13
C ASP A 66 -10.19 -10.01 11.75
N TYR A 67 -10.89 -9.91 10.66
CA TYR A 67 -11.40 -8.65 10.13
C TYR A 67 -12.65 -8.13 10.83
N HIS A 68 -13.30 -8.93 11.69
CA HIS A 68 -14.56 -8.56 12.33
C HIS A 68 -14.43 -7.26 13.15
N ASP A 69 -13.46 -7.21 14.06
CA ASP A 69 -13.26 -6.06 14.94
C ASP A 69 -12.79 -4.83 14.15
N LEU A 70 -11.96 -5.04 13.13
CA LEU A 70 -11.52 -3.98 12.23
C LEU A 70 -12.72 -3.34 11.49
N ILE A 71 -13.61 -4.17 10.96
CA ILE A 71 -14.81 -3.69 10.24
C ILE A 71 -15.71 -2.89 11.20
N GLN A 72 -15.96 -3.35 12.42
CA GLN A 72 -16.73 -2.61 13.42
C GLN A 72 -16.07 -1.27 13.77
N PHE A 73 -14.75 -1.26 13.93
CA PHE A 73 -14.01 -0.04 14.21
C PHE A 73 -14.15 0.97 13.05
N ILE A 74 -13.97 0.52 11.81
CA ILE A 74 -14.13 1.36 10.60
C ILE A 74 -15.54 1.91 10.52
N ASP A 75 -16.57 1.07 10.74
CA ASP A 75 -17.97 1.49 10.71
C ASP A 75 -18.22 2.62 11.72
N SER A 76 -17.71 2.46 12.94
CA SER A 76 -17.86 3.44 14.01
C SER A 76 -17.18 4.78 13.72
N ARG A 77 -16.06 4.79 12.98
CA ARG A 77 -15.26 6.00 12.70
C ARG A 77 -15.65 6.67 11.38
N PHE A 78 -15.97 5.87 10.38
CA PHE A 78 -16.24 6.31 9.01
C PHE A 78 -17.71 6.29 8.61
N ASN A 79 -18.62 5.98 9.56
CA ASN A 79 -20.05 5.81 9.29
C ASN A 79 -20.31 4.86 8.11
N GLY A 80 -19.62 3.73 8.09
CA GLY A 80 -19.78 2.69 7.08
C GLY A 80 -19.31 3.05 5.67
N ARG A 81 -18.48 4.09 5.51
CA ARG A 81 -18.03 4.53 4.18
C ARG A 81 -16.52 4.68 4.09
N ILE A 82 -15.93 3.99 3.13
CA ILE A 82 -14.52 4.13 2.74
C ILE A 82 -14.45 4.77 1.37
N ASP A 83 -13.70 5.87 1.25
CA ASP A 83 -13.45 6.53 -0.02
C ASP A 83 -12.17 6.03 -0.70
N ILE A 84 -11.13 5.73 0.08
CA ILE A 84 -9.83 5.31 -0.46
C ILE A 84 -9.25 4.15 0.38
N LEU A 85 -8.81 3.09 -0.32
CA LEU A 85 -8.02 2.00 0.25
C LEU A 85 -6.65 1.97 -0.42
N ILE A 86 -5.58 2.15 0.37
CA ILE A 86 -4.19 2.06 -0.10
C ILE A 86 -3.59 0.74 0.42
N ASN A 87 -3.45 -0.22 -0.46
CA ASN A 87 -2.82 -1.51 -0.22
C ASN A 87 -1.30 -1.38 -0.35
N ASN A 88 -0.63 -0.92 0.73
CA ASN A 88 0.80 -0.65 0.73
C ASN A 88 1.63 -1.69 1.51
N ALA A 89 1.06 -2.41 2.46
CA ALA A 89 1.79 -3.44 3.22
C ALA A 89 2.59 -4.36 2.28
N GLY A 90 3.77 -4.79 2.73
CA GLY A 90 4.57 -5.69 1.93
C GLY A 90 5.80 -6.18 2.67
N VAL A 91 6.36 -7.24 2.14
CA VAL A 91 7.59 -7.88 2.60
C VAL A 91 8.51 -8.12 1.40
N LEU A 92 9.83 -8.16 1.65
CA LEU A 92 10.81 -8.38 0.62
C LEU A 92 11.88 -9.34 1.14
N ILE A 93 12.08 -10.44 0.42
CA ILE A 93 13.20 -11.37 0.60
C ILE A 93 14.08 -11.27 -0.63
N ASN A 94 15.36 -10.95 -0.42
CA ASN A 94 16.38 -10.95 -1.46
C ASN A 94 17.30 -12.15 -1.23
N LYS A 95 17.14 -13.19 -2.05
CA LYS A 95 17.95 -14.42 -2.05
C LYS A 95 18.14 -14.93 -3.47
N PRO A 96 19.31 -15.51 -3.83
CA PRO A 96 19.48 -16.25 -5.08
C PRO A 96 18.37 -17.31 -5.24
N PHE A 97 17.88 -17.50 -6.47
CA PHE A 97 16.76 -18.42 -6.73
C PHE A 97 17.00 -19.84 -6.19
N ILE A 98 18.25 -20.32 -6.29
CA ILE A 98 18.63 -21.66 -5.81
C ILE A 98 18.56 -21.81 -4.28
N GLU A 99 18.59 -20.69 -3.53
CA GLU A 99 18.54 -20.65 -2.07
C GLU A 99 17.13 -20.36 -1.53
N LEU A 100 16.18 -20.00 -2.41
CA LEU A 100 14.81 -19.75 -2.04
C LEU A 100 14.12 -21.06 -1.63
N LEU A 101 13.50 -21.06 -0.47
CA LEU A 101 12.65 -22.13 0.03
C LEU A 101 11.20 -21.90 -0.39
N GLU A 102 10.38 -22.95 -0.36
CA GLU A 102 8.93 -22.82 -0.56
C GLU A 102 8.32 -21.82 0.44
N SER A 103 8.78 -21.82 1.69
CA SER A 103 8.35 -20.87 2.71
C SER A 103 8.61 -19.41 2.34
N ASP A 104 9.71 -19.10 1.63
CA ASP A 104 10.01 -17.74 1.17
C ASP A 104 8.97 -17.29 0.12
N PHE A 105 8.57 -18.19 -0.80
CA PHE A 105 7.50 -17.91 -1.76
C PHE A 105 6.14 -17.73 -1.08
N VAL A 106 5.82 -18.59 -0.11
CA VAL A 106 4.57 -18.49 0.66
C VAL A 106 4.50 -17.16 1.39
N GLU A 107 5.58 -16.74 2.06
CA GLU A 107 5.64 -15.44 2.76
C GLU A 107 5.45 -14.27 1.80
N MET A 108 6.12 -14.29 0.63
CA MET A 108 5.97 -13.24 -0.38
C MET A 108 4.54 -13.18 -0.92
N ILE A 109 3.92 -14.31 -1.22
CA ILE A 109 2.56 -14.37 -1.72
C ILE A 109 1.54 -13.96 -0.64
N GLN A 110 1.74 -14.39 0.60
CA GLN A 110 0.84 -13.99 1.70
C GLN A 110 0.91 -12.49 1.99
N GLY A 111 2.11 -11.94 2.15
CA GLY A 111 2.30 -10.53 2.53
C GLY A 111 2.03 -9.54 1.40
N ASN A 112 2.40 -9.88 0.14
CA ASN A 112 2.32 -8.94 -0.98
C ASN A 112 1.10 -9.12 -1.89
N PHE A 113 0.34 -10.21 -1.71
CA PHE A 113 -0.80 -10.52 -2.56
C PHE A 113 -2.04 -10.93 -1.75
N LEU A 114 -2.03 -12.08 -1.05
CA LEU A 114 -3.21 -12.59 -0.37
C LEU A 114 -3.71 -11.68 0.76
N GLY A 115 -2.81 -11.03 1.49
CA GLY A 115 -3.20 -10.02 2.49
C GLY A 115 -3.99 -8.88 1.85
N HIS A 116 -3.57 -8.40 0.66
CA HIS A 116 -4.30 -7.37 -0.07
C HIS A 116 -5.64 -7.87 -0.62
N VAL A 117 -5.71 -9.13 -1.07
CA VAL A 117 -6.98 -9.76 -1.46
C VAL A 117 -7.95 -9.77 -0.28
N ARG A 118 -7.52 -10.26 0.88
CA ARG A 118 -8.36 -10.38 2.09
C ARG A 118 -8.90 -9.03 2.56
N ILE A 119 -8.01 -8.03 2.72
CA ILE A 119 -8.47 -6.71 3.18
C ILE A 119 -9.39 -6.05 2.14
N THR A 120 -9.10 -6.19 0.86
CA THR A 120 -9.95 -5.64 -0.20
C THR A 120 -11.34 -6.30 -0.16
N GLN A 121 -11.41 -7.64 -0.06
CA GLN A 121 -12.68 -8.36 0.03
C GLN A 121 -13.48 -7.96 1.28
N ALA A 122 -12.81 -7.85 2.43
CA ALA A 122 -13.45 -7.48 3.69
C ALA A 122 -14.02 -6.06 3.67
N LEU A 123 -13.30 -5.11 3.06
CA LEU A 123 -13.66 -3.69 3.06
C LEU A 123 -14.51 -3.27 1.85
N LEU A 124 -14.53 -4.06 0.79
CA LEU A 124 -15.29 -3.75 -0.42
C LEU A 124 -16.78 -3.45 -0.17
N PRO A 125 -17.51 -4.11 0.77
CA PRO A 125 -18.88 -3.76 1.09
C PRO A 125 -19.07 -2.33 1.61
N LEU A 126 -18.03 -1.73 2.21
CA LEU A 126 -18.04 -0.36 2.73
C LEU A 126 -17.60 0.69 1.70
N MET A 127 -17.23 0.26 0.49
CA MET A 127 -16.80 1.14 -0.60
C MET A 127 -17.95 1.36 -1.58
N GLY A 128 -18.21 2.62 -1.92
CA GLY A 128 -19.28 3.03 -2.84
C GLY A 128 -18.75 3.63 -4.14
N ALA A 129 -19.65 4.24 -4.89
CA ALA A 129 -19.32 4.97 -6.12
C ALA A 129 -18.28 6.06 -5.85
N ASN A 130 -17.32 6.19 -6.78
CA ASN A 130 -16.17 7.08 -6.73
C ASN A 130 -15.09 6.71 -5.69
N SER A 131 -15.19 5.56 -5.03
CA SER A 131 -14.11 5.06 -4.20
C SER A 131 -12.90 4.63 -5.05
N HIS A 132 -11.70 4.69 -4.46
CA HIS A 132 -10.44 4.38 -5.12
C HIS A 132 -9.62 3.34 -4.34
N ILE A 133 -9.25 2.25 -5.00
CA ILE A 133 -8.31 1.26 -4.49
C ILE A 133 -6.97 1.50 -5.18
N VAL A 134 -5.94 1.78 -4.38
CA VAL A 134 -4.57 1.97 -4.87
C VAL A 134 -3.70 0.83 -4.34
N ASN A 135 -3.27 -0.04 -5.24
CA ASN A 135 -2.33 -1.10 -4.91
C ASN A 135 -0.90 -0.61 -5.09
N ILE A 136 -0.03 -0.84 -4.09
CA ILE A 136 1.38 -0.50 -4.19
C ILE A 136 2.14 -1.71 -4.72
N GLY A 137 2.39 -1.67 -6.03
CA GLY A 137 3.17 -2.62 -6.79
C GLY A 137 4.67 -2.32 -6.73
N SER A 138 5.39 -2.87 -7.70
CA SER A 138 6.83 -2.65 -7.86
C SER A 138 7.24 -2.77 -9.33
N MET A 139 8.25 -2.03 -9.73
CA MET A 139 8.91 -2.22 -11.03
C MET A 139 9.44 -3.66 -11.19
N GLY A 140 9.80 -4.35 -10.10
CA GLY A 140 10.15 -5.76 -10.13
C GLY A 140 9.05 -6.66 -10.70
N GLY A 141 7.76 -6.34 -10.43
CA GLY A 141 6.61 -7.05 -11.00
C GLY A 141 6.13 -6.51 -12.35
N PHE A 142 6.61 -5.34 -12.79
CA PHE A 142 6.12 -4.68 -14.01
C PHE A 142 6.60 -5.41 -15.27
N GLN A 143 5.68 -5.67 -16.19
CA GLN A 143 6.00 -6.36 -17.43
C GLN A 143 6.91 -5.48 -18.29
N GLY A 144 7.98 -6.07 -18.84
CA GLY A 144 8.93 -5.35 -19.69
C GLY A 144 10.00 -4.56 -18.93
N SER A 145 9.92 -4.44 -17.59
CA SER A 145 11.03 -3.85 -16.81
C SER A 145 12.20 -4.83 -16.65
N ALA A 146 13.38 -4.30 -16.42
CA ALA A 146 14.52 -5.12 -15.99
C ALA A 146 14.21 -5.85 -14.68
N LYS A 147 14.74 -7.06 -14.55
CA LYS A 147 14.58 -7.87 -13.35
C LYS A 147 15.88 -7.92 -12.58
N PHE A 148 15.77 -7.89 -11.25
CA PHE A 148 16.91 -7.90 -10.36
C PHE A 148 17.15 -9.32 -9.83
N SER A 149 18.41 -9.74 -9.83
CA SER A 149 18.82 -11.00 -9.21
C SER A 149 18.41 -11.02 -7.74
N GLY A 150 17.96 -12.16 -7.25
CA GLY A 150 17.50 -12.33 -5.86
C GLY A 150 16.04 -11.97 -5.60
N LEU A 151 15.34 -11.34 -6.54
CA LEU A 151 13.96 -10.86 -6.34
C LEU A 151 12.89 -11.71 -7.03
N SER A 152 13.15 -12.95 -7.40
CA SER A 152 12.20 -13.76 -8.18
C SER A 152 10.85 -13.96 -7.46
N ALA A 153 10.85 -14.35 -6.17
CA ALA A 153 9.64 -14.54 -5.40
C ALA A 153 8.90 -13.22 -5.15
N TYR A 154 9.64 -12.15 -4.79
CA TYR A 154 9.08 -10.82 -4.63
C TYR A 154 8.44 -10.30 -5.91
N SER A 155 9.17 -10.34 -7.02
CA SER A 155 8.69 -9.86 -8.33
C SER A 155 7.45 -10.62 -8.79
N ALA A 156 7.41 -11.93 -8.59
CA ALA A 156 6.24 -12.76 -8.91
C ALA A 156 5.02 -12.35 -8.07
N SER A 157 5.19 -12.12 -6.75
CA SER A 157 4.10 -11.67 -5.88
C SER A 157 3.55 -10.29 -6.28
N LYS A 158 4.42 -9.35 -6.65
CA LYS A 158 4.01 -8.02 -7.13
C LYS A 158 3.37 -8.06 -8.53
N ALA A 159 3.81 -8.96 -9.42
CA ALA A 159 3.16 -9.18 -10.71
C ALA A 159 1.73 -9.73 -10.55
N ALA A 160 1.49 -10.63 -9.59
CA ALA A 160 0.16 -11.10 -9.25
C ALA A 160 -0.77 -9.94 -8.81
N LEU A 161 -0.26 -9.00 -8.01
CA LEU A 161 -1.01 -7.82 -7.58
C LEU A 161 -1.34 -6.88 -8.76
N HIS A 162 -0.45 -6.77 -9.75
CA HIS A 162 -0.71 -6.00 -10.97
C HIS A 162 -1.90 -6.59 -11.73
N THR A 163 -1.89 -7.89 -12.02
CA THR A 163 -2.99 -8.56 -12.71
C THR A 163 -4.30 -8.48 -11.92
N LEU A 164 -4.26 -8.64 -10.59
CA LEU A 164 -5.44 -8.45 -9.73
C LEU A 164 -6.04 -7.05 -9.89
N THR A 165 -5.20 -6.02 -9.98
CA THR A 165 -5.66 -4.63 -10.20
C THR A 165 -6.50 -4.50 -11.45
N GLU A 166 -6.04 -5.07 -12.57
CA GLU A 166 -6.75 -5.04 -13.85
C GLU A 166 -8.09 -5.82 -13.79
N CYS A 167 -8.08 -6.99 -13.17
CA CYS A 167 -9.29 -7.80 -12.96
C CYS A 167 -10.33 -7.07 -12.10
N LEU A 168 -9.92 -6.54 -10.93
CA LEU A 168 -10.83 -5.82 -10.05
C LEU A 168 -11.39 -4.55 -10.70
N ALA A 169 -10.60 -3.83 -11.49
CA ALA A 169 -11.06 -2.65 -12.21
C ALA A 169 -12.18 -2.98 -13.21
N ALA A 170 -12.12 -4.17 -13.85
CA ALA A 170 -13.17 -4.65 -14.73
C ALA A 170 -14.41 -5.11 -13.95
N GLU A 171 -14.22 -5.88 -12.87
CA GLU A 171 -15.31 -6.42 -12.05
C GLU A 171 -16.11 -5.35 -11.30
N LEU A 172 -15.46 -4.24 -10.92
CA LEU A 172 -16.05 -3.19 -10.10
C LEU A 172 -16.56 -1.98 -10.90
N VAL A 173 -16.56 -2.07 -12.24
CA VAL A 173 -16.97 -0.96 -13.11
C VAL A 173 -18.41 -0.52 -12.85
N ASP A 174 -19.34 -1.45 -12.68
CA ASP A 174 -20.76 -1.15 -12.42
C ASP A 174 -20.98 -0.51 -11.03
N ARG A 175 -20.08 -0.77 -10.08
CA ARG A 175 -20.06 -0.12 -8.78
C ARG A 175 -19.38 1.25 -8.79
N GLN A 176 -18.80 1.65 -9.93
CA GLN A 176 -18.05 2.90 -10.10
C GLN A 176 -16.85 3.01 -9.13
N ILE A 177 -16.27 1.89 -8.72
CA ILE A 177 -15.05 1.85 -7.90
C ILE A 177 -13.85 1.78 -8.83
N LYS A 178 -12.87 2.65 -8.63
CA LYS A 178 -11.64 2.67 -9.42
C LYS A 178 -10.55 1.88 -8.73
N VAL A 179 -9.80 1.10 -9.52
CA VAL A 179 -8.68 0.30 -9.01
C VAL A 179 -7.46 0.55 -9.87
N ASN A 180 -6.38 1.02 -9.26
CA ASN A 180 -5.12 1.28 -9.96
C ASN A 180 -3.94 0.76 -9.15
N CYS A 181 -2.80 0.58 -9.80
CA CYS A 181 -1.56 0.16 -9.15
C CYS A 181 -0.44 1.12 -9.48
N LEU A 182 0.34 1.50 -8.48
CA LEU A 182 1.60 2.20 -8.65
C LEU A 182 2.75 1.19 -8.61
N ALA A 183 3.38 0.93 -9.74
CA ALA A 183 4.57 0.08 -9.84
C ALA A 183 5.80 0.91 -9.44
N LEU A 184 6.11 0.94 -8.14
CA LEU A 184 7.18 1.78 -7.62
C LEU A 184 8.56 1.25 -7.99
N GLY A 185 9.46 2.16 -8.35
CA GLY A 185 10.89 1.96 -8.36
C GLY A 185 11.47 1.95 -6.93
N SER A 186 12.78 2.14 -6.83
CA SER A 186 13.43 2.24 -5.51
C SER A 186 13.04 3.55 -4.81
N ALA A 187 12.84 3.47 -3.50
CA ALA A 187 12.76 4.60 -2.59
C ALA A 187 13.60 4.30 -1.35
N GLN A 188 14.31 5.28 -0.81
CA GLN A 188 15.20 5.09 0.34
C GLN A 188 14.37 4.75 1.59
N THR A 189 14.39 3.48 1.98
CA THR A 189 13.61 2.92 3.09
C THR A 189 14.42 1.86 3.82
N GLU A 190 14.03 1.54 5.07
CA GLU A 190 14.62 0.43 5.83
C GLU A 190 14.53 -0.92 5.07
N MET A 191 13.45 -1.14 4.31
CA MET A 191 13.26 -2.35 3.50
C MET A 191 14.29 -2.44 2.40
N LEU A 192 14.54 -1.33 1.69
CA LEU A 192 15.53 -1.27 0.61
C LEU A 192 16.94 -1.49 1.16
N GLU A 193 17.29 -0.83 2.25
CA GLU A 193 18.61 -0.93 2.88
C GLU A 193 18.92 -2.36 3.36
N LYS A 194 17.92 -3.04 3.94
CA LYS A 194 18.05 -4.45 4.32
C LYS A 194 18.20 -5.39 3.12
N ALA A 195 17.46 -5.11 2.05
CA ALA A 195 17.48 -5.97 0.87
C ALA A 195 18.74 -5.74 0.00
N PHE A 196 19.26 -4.53 -0.03
CA PHE A 196 20.41 -4.09 -0.85
C PHE A 196 21.36 -3.20 -0.03
N PRO A 197 22.14 -3.79 0.89
CA PRO A 197 23.06 -3.02 1.73
C PRO A 197 24.05 -2.18 0.88
N GLY A 198 24.11 -0.89 1.18
CA GLY A 198 24.99 0.06 0.49
C GLY A 198 24.43 0.62 -0.83
N TYR A 199 23.23 0.22 -1.24
CA TYR A 199 22.55 0.88 -2.36
C TYR A 199 21.80 2.13 -1.86
N GLU A 200 22.05 3.24 -2.50
CA GLU A 200 21.36 4.50 -2.25
C GLU A 200 20.35 4.78 -3.37
N SER A 201 19.09 4.96 -2.98
CA SER A 201 18.05 5.31 -3.94
C SER A 201 18.10 6.81 -4.26
N PRO A 202 17.92 7.20 -5.53
CA PRO A 202 17.81 8.61 -5.91
C PRO A 202 16.50 9.27 -5.44
N VAL A 203 15.52 8.48 -4.97
CA VAL A 203 14.21 8.94 -4.49
C VAL A 203 14.11 8.67 -3.00
N MET A 204 13.78 9.69 -2.22
CA MET A 204 13.56 9.54 -0.79
C MET A 204 12.16 9.01 -0.48
N ALA A 205 12.00 8.36 0.69
CA ALA A 205 10.72 7.82 1.11
C ALA A 205 9.61 8.87 1.16
N PHE A 206 9.90 10.08 1.64
CA PHE A 206 8.92 11.16 1.74
C PHE A 206 8.45 11.66 0.35
N GLU A 207 9.33 11.73 -0.64
CA GLU A 207 8.96 12.12 -2.02
C GLU A 207 8.00 11.08 -2.62
N MET A 208 8.31 9.80 -2.43
CA MET A 208 7.44 8.72 -2.90
C MET A 208 6.12 8.67 -2.12
N GLY A 209 6.15 8.90 -0.80
CA GLY A 209 4.97 8.97 0.05
C GLY A 209 4.02 10.08 -0.39
N LYS A 210 4.58 11.26 -0.69
CA LYS A 210 3.83 12.39 -1.25
C LYS A 210 3.13 12.02 -2.56
N TYR A 211 3.86 11.41 -3.49
CA TYR A 211 3.28 10.99 -4.76
C TYR A 211 2.15 9.97 -4.57
N ILE A 212 2.33 9.00 -3.65
CA ILE A 212 1.28 8.01 -3.32
C ILE A 212 0.03 8.71 -2.79
N ALA A 213 0.18 9.68 -1.86
CA ALA A 213 -0.94 10.44 -1.29
C ALA A 213 -1.68 11.24 -2.36
N ASP A 214 -0.95 12.01 -3.17
CA ASP A 214 -1.51 12.80 -4.27
C ASP A 214 -2.26 11.93 -5.29
N PHE A 215 -1.68 10.78 -5.67
CA PHE A 215 -2.32 9.85 -6.59
C PHE A 215 -3.55 9.19 -5.97
N ALA A 216 -3.52 8.81 -4.72
CA ALA A 216 -4.67 8.22 -4.03
C ALA A 216 -5.87 9.17 -4.04
N LEU A 217 -5.64 10.46 -3.82
CA LEU A 217 -6.66 11.50 -3.81
C LEU A 217 -7.17 11.89 -5.21
N THR A 218 -6.38 11.76 -6.26
CA THR A 218 -6.69 12.34 -7.57
C THR A 218 -6.70 11.36 -8.73
N GLY A 219 -5.95 10.26 -8.65
CA GLY A 219 -5.71 9.32 -9.74
C GLY A 219 -6.98 8.67 -10.31
N HIS A 220 -7.98 8.42 -9.45
CA HIS A 220 -9.28 7.84 -9.87
C HIS A 220 -10.03 8.71 -10.90
N LYS A 221 -9.71 9.99 -11.01
CA LYS A 221 -10.33 10.91 -11.99
C LYS A 221 -9.88 10.62 -13.41
N PHE A 222 -8.69 10.05 -13.58
CA PHE A 222 -8.04 9.86 -14.88
C PHE A 222 -7.78 8.39 -15.22
N PHE A 223 -7.69 7.52 -14.20
CA PHE A 223 -7.25 6.14 -14.37
C PHE A 223 -8.23 5.14 -13.78
N ASN A 224 -8.36 4.00 -14.45
CA ASN A 224 -8.98 2.78 -13.94
C ASN A 224 -8.31 1.56 -14.58
N GLY A 225 -7.93 0.58 -13.81
CA GLY A 225 -7.24 -0.64 -14.26
C GLY A 225 -5.83 -0.38 -14.78
N LYS A 226 -5.14 0.68 -14.29
CA LYS A 226 -3.81 1.02 -14.78
C LYS A 226 -2.73 0.61 -13.80
N ILE A 227 -1.67 0.01 -14.37
CA ILE A 227 -0.40 -0.21 -13.68
C ILE A 227 0.54 0.92 -14.11
N ILE A 228 0.83 1.83 -13.21
CA ILE A 228 1.57 3.06 -13.50
C ILE A 228 3.00 2.93 -13.00
N PRO A 229 4.00 2.88 -13.91
CA PRO A 229 5.41 2.87 -13.50
C PRO A 229 5.78 4.21 -12.87
N VAL A 230 6.36 4.15 -11.66
CA VAL A 230 6.81 5.32 -10.89
C VAL A 230 8.29 5.12 -10.57
N ALA A 231 9.14 5.44 -11.53
CA ALA A 231 10.59 5.28 -11.42
C ALA A 231 11.31 6.31 -12.29
N LEU A 232 12.46 6.80 -11.81
CA LEU A 232 13.30 7.73 -12.58
C LEU A 232 14.00 7.04 -13.76
N SER A 233 14.25 5.75 -13.64
CA SER A 233 14.78 4.92 -14.72
C SER A 233 13.95 3.65 -14.81
N THR A 234 13.42 3.39 -15.99
CA THR A 234 12.99 2.04 -16.37
C THR A 234 14.15 1.43 -17.10
N PRO A 235 14.82 0.45 -16.49
CA PRO A 235 15.86 -0.27 -17.22
C PRO A 235 15.27 -1.03 -18.39
#